data_3e71c4d8c3ca16a81bcb3f06b5d9197c
#
_entry.id   3e71c4d8c3ca16a81bcb3f06b5d9197c
#
_cell.length_a   1.000
_cell.length_b   1.000
_cell.length_c   1.000
_cell.angle_alpha   90.00
_cell.angle_beta   90.00
_cell.angle_gamma   90.00
#
_symmetry.space_group_name_H-M   'P 1'
#
loop_
_entity.id
_entity.type
_entity.pdbx_description
1 polymer ?
#
loop_
_entity_poly.entity_id
_entity_poly.type
_entity_poly.pdbx_seq_one_letter_code
_entity_poly.pdbx_strand_id
1 'polypeptide(L)'
;MMKASLHRPSKAVIDLAAVAFNIRQLSAHLPQTTEKWAVVKANAYGHGAIEVSRHIEPLVDGFCVSNIDEALELRSAGISKKILVLGVSDLAALPLARKGKVSLTVASLEWLDLALDAEEDLTGLNFHIKIDSGMGRIGFRDSQEAQEAIHRLQAAGVVVEGIFTHFATADEAEHHKFEAQLTRFHQILSELDSVPPLVHASNSATSLWHSETVLNAVRLGDIIYGLNPSGRVLELPYEFKPALSLVSELVHVKEVEAGADVGYGATYTSQSQEWIGTIPLGYADGWTRDMQGFDVLIDGQRCPIVGRVSMDQITVRLPQAYPLGTPVVLIGNSGAETITVTDVAEKRGTINYEVVCLISDRVPRVYKD
;
A
#
# COMPACT_ATOMS: atom_id res chain seq x y z
N MET A 1 -6.64 9.14 -17.87
CA MET A 1 -6.96 8.94 -16.44
C MET A 1 -8.43 9.26 -16.18
N MET A 2 -9.11 8.42 -15.43
CA MET A 2 -10.49 8.69 -14.97
C MET A 2 -10.42 9.84 -13.95
N LYS A 3 -11.24 10.88 -14.15
CA LYS A 3 -11.25 12.02 -13.22
C LYS A 3 -12.07 11.68 -11.99
N ALA A 4 -11.67 12.16 -10.82
CA ALA A 4 -12.41 12.04 -9.59
C ALA A 4 -13.81 12.67 -9.71
N SER A 5 -14.82 12.02 -9.10
CA SER A 5 -16.21 12.44 -9.13
C SER A 5 -16.49 13.46 -8.02
N LEU A 6 -16.02 14.69 -8.21
CA LEU A 6 -16.06 15.76 -7.18
C LEU A 6 -17.47 16.18 -6.72
N HIS A 7 -18.50 15.85 -7.50
CA HIS A 7 -19.89 16.23 -7.22
C HIS A 7 -20.71 15.09 -6.59
N ARG A 8 -20.09 13.95 -6.28
CA ARG A 8 -20.70 12.87 -5.48
C ARG A 8 -20.28 13.01 -4.01
N PRO A 9 -21.15 12.62 -3.07
CA PRO A 9 -20.79 12.68 -1.64
C PRO A 9 -19.76 11.62 -1.23
N SER A 10 -19.52 10.59 -2.05
CA SER A 10 -18.56 9.51 -1.77
C SER A 10 -17.13 10.01 -1.87
N LYS A 11 -16.35 9.86 -0.81
CA LYS A 11 -14.96 10.30 -0.72
C LYS A 11 -14.12 9.42 0.21
N ALA A 12 -12.83 9.29 -0.09
CA ALA A 12 -11.84 8.76 0.83
C ALA A 12 -11.21 9.92 1.60
N VAL A 13 -11.39 9.94 2.90
CA VAL A 13 -10.80 10.95 3.79
C VAL A 13 -9.47 10.40 4.29
N ILE A 14 -8.39 11.11 4.01
CA ILE A 14 -7.02 10.73 4.36
C ILE A 14 -6.54 11.63 5.49
N ASP A 15 -6.17 11.02 6.61
CA ASP A 15 -5.61 11.66 7.79
C ASP A 15 -4.09 11.66 7.70
N LEU A 16 -3.53 12.79 7.27
CA LEU A 16 -2.07 12.95 7.12
C LEU A 16 -1.36 12.97 8.47
N ALA A 17 -2.00 13.52 9.50
CA ALA A 17 -1.45 13.49 10.85
C ALA A 17 -1.36 12.05 11.40
N ALA A 18 -2.30 11.17 11.05
CA ALA A 18 -2.23 9.75 11.39
C ALA A 18 -1.01 9.08 10.73
N VAL A 19 -0.77 9.35 9.44
CA VAL A 19 0.44 8.84 8.74
C VAL A 19 1.72 9.31 9.43
N ALA A 20 1.81 10.60 9.72
CA ALA A 20 2.96 11.17 10.43
C ALA A 20 3.14 10.59 11.84
N PHE A 21 2.04 10.39 12.58
CA PHE A 21 2.04 9.74 13.89
C PHE A 21 2.62 8.32 13.79
N ASN A 22 2.15 7.53 12.84
CA ASN A 22 2.57 6.13 12.64
C ASN A 22 4.08 6.03 12.33
N ILE A 23 4.61 6.93 11.49
CA ILE A 23 6.04 7.00 11.21
C ILE A 23 6.83 7.34 12.47
N ARG A 24 6.40 8.33 13.25
CA ARG A 24 7.09 8.71 14.50
C ARG A 24 7.04 7.59 15.53
N GLN A 25 5.87 6.94 15.66
CA GLN A 25 5.68 5.82 16.58
C GLN A 25 6.68 4.69 16.27
N LEU A 26 6.79 4.27 15.01
CA LEU A 26 7.74 3.23 14.64
C LEU A 26 9.19 3.71 14.77
N SER A 27 9.49 4.95 14.37
CA SER A 27 10.83 5.53 14.46
C SER A 27 11.38 5.58 15.88
N ALA A 28 10.52 5.74 16.88
CA ALA A 28 10.91 5.71 18.29
C ALA A 28 11.47 4.35 18.75
N HIS A 29 11.21 3.28 18.02
CA HIS A 29 11.63 1.91 18.32
C HIS A 29 12.74 1.40 17.37
N LEU A 30 13.20 2.25 16.45
CA LEU A 30 14.31 1.94 15.54
C LEU A 30 15.62 2.59 16.03
N PRO A 31 16.79 2.00 15.73
CA PRO A 31 18.06 2.68 15.94
C PRO A 31 18.09 4.03 15.22
N GLN A 32 18.67 5.04 15.85
CA GLN A 32 18.74 6.39 15.28
C GLN A 32 19.51 6.46 13.95
N THR A 33 20.45 5.54 13.75
CA THR A 33 21.27 5.44 12.54
C THR A 33 20.56 4.75 11.37
N THR A 34 19.41 4.12 11.61
CA THR A 34 18.66 3.40 10.58
C THR A 34 17.83 4.40 9.75
N GLU A 35 18.05 4.41 8.43
CA GLU A 35 17.26 5.21 7.50
C GLU A 35 15.82 4.67 7.40
N LYS A 36 14.86 5.55 7.36
CA LYS A 36 13.42 5.24 7.20
C LYS A 36 12.97 5.60 5.80
N TRP A 37 12.63 4.59 5.01
CA TRP A 37 12.16 4.75 3.65
C TRP A 37 10.67 4.45 3.57
N ALA A 38 9.86 5.46 3.23
CA ALA A 38 8.41 5.27 3.08
C ALA A 38 8.09 4.61 1.73
N VAL A 39 7.27 3.56 1.76
CA VAL A 39 6.81 2.90 0.54
C VAL A 39 5.49 3.53 0.12
N VAL A 40 5.52 4.31 -0.96
CA VAL A 40 4.39 5.10 -1.47
C VAL A 40 3.93 4.65 -2.87
N LYS A 41 4.31 3.44 -3.28
CA LYS A 41 3.86 2.82 -4.54
C LYS A 41 2.33 2.65 -4.57
N ALA A 42 1.77 2.42 -5.76
CA ALA A 42 0.34 2.26 -5.98
C ALA A 42 -0.46 3.42 -5.38
N ASN A 43 -0.04 4.65 -5.71
CA ASN A 43 -0.65 5.87 -5.20
C ASN A 43 -0.69 5.92 -3.65
N ALA A 44 0.45 5.59 -2.99
CA ALA A 44 0.55 5.45 -1.54
C ALA A 44 -0.50 4.47 -0.97
N TYR A 45 -0.58 3.26 -1.55
CA TYR A 45 -1.61 2.28 -1.19
C TYR A 45 -3.04 2.87 -1.29
N GLY A 46 -3.28 3.66 -2.32
CA GLY A 46 -4.57 4.32 -2.54
C GLY A 46 -4.82 5.59 -1.71
N HIS A 47 -3.87 6.01 -0.87
CA HIS A 47 -4.03 7.20 -0.01
C HIS A 47 -3.66 8.53 -0.69
N GLY A 48 -3.03 8.48 -1.89
CA GLY A 48 -2.57 9.66 -2.61
C GLY A 48 -1.09 9.95 -2.41
N ALA A 49 -0.26 9.49 -3.37
CA ALA A 49 1.20 9.48 -3.23
C ALA A 49 1.79 10.88 -3.06
N ILE A 50 1.28 11.88 -3.79
CA ILE A 50 1.82 13.25 -3.76
C ILE A 50 1.63 13.89 -2.39
N GLU A 51 0.38 13.93 -1.89
CA GLU A 51 0.06 14.64 -0.65
C GLU A 51 0.65 13.92 0.57
N VAL A 52 0.58 12.58 0.58
CA VAL A 52 1.24 11.78 1.62
C VAL A 52 2.74 12.05 1.62
N SER A 53 3.41 11.95 0.46
CA SER A 53 4.87 12.14 0.39
C SER A 53 5.30 13.54 0.82
N ARG A 54 4.60 14.59 0.39
CA ARG A 54 4.88 15.97 0.83
C ARG A 54 4.78 16.15 2.33
N HIS A 55 3.74 15.57 2.94
CA HIS A 55 3.51 15.70 4.37
C HIS A 55 4.57 14.98 5.20
N ILE A 56 5.01 13.79 4.75
CA ILE A 56 5.96 12.96 5.50
C ILE A 56 7.42 13.13 5.08
N GLU A 57 7.74 13.89 4.03
CA GLU A 57 9.12 14.09 3.56
C GLU A 57 10.11 14.51 4.66
N PRO A 58 9.74 15.39 5.62
CA PRO A 58 10.63 15.74 6.75
C PRO A 58 10.88 14.60 7.75
N LEU A 59 10.07 13.53 7.72
CA LEU A 59 10.09 12.44 8.70
C LEU A 59 10.81 11.19 8.19
N VAL A 60 11.17 11.15 6.90
CA VAL A 60 11.76 9.98 6.23
C VAL A 60 13.06 10.34 5.52
N ASP A 61 13.89 9.35 5.24
CA ASP A 61 15.17 9.52 4.58
C ASP A 61 15.10 9.25 3.08
N GLY A 62 14.06 8.51 2.65
CA GLY A 62 13.80 8.19 1.25
C GLY A 62 12.39 7.63 1.01
N PHE A 63 12.09 7.41 -0.26
CA PHE A 63 10.84 6.83 -0.71
C PHE A 63 11.09 5.59 -1.57
N CYS A 64 10.17 4.63 -1.51
CA CYS A 64 10.18 3.47 -2.38
C CYS A 64 8.89 3.45 -3.22
N VAL A 65 9.07 3.23 -4.51
CA VAL A 65 7.99 3.14 -5.48
C VAL A 65 8.08 1.86 -6.31
N SER A 66 7.07 1.55 -7.11
CA SER A 66 7.05 0.33 -7.91
C SER A 66 7.79 0.46 -9.25
N ASN A 67 7.69 1.63 -9.89
CA ASN A 67 8.19 1.89 -11.24
C ASN A 67 8.67 3.32 -11.40
N ILE A 68 9.27 3.62 -12.57
CA ILE A 68 9.85 4.93 -12.85
C ILE A 68 8.79 6.03 -12.95
N ASP A 69 7.57 5.73 -13.43
CA ASP A 69 6.52 6.75 -13.60
C ASP A 69 6.06 7.27 -12.25
N GLU A 70 5.87 6.40 -11.26
CA GLU A 70 5.59 6.80 -9.87
C GLU A 70 6.71 7.67 -9.28
N ALA A 71 7.97 7.34 -9.57
CA ALA A 71 9.11 8.14 -9.12
C ALA A 71 9.11 9.55 -9.75
N LEU A 72 8.85 9.63 -11.06
CA LEU A 72 8.79 10.90 -11.79
C LEU A 72 7.60 11.76 -11.36
N GLU A 73 6.47 11.14 -11.00
CA GLU A 73 5.33 11.84 -10.42
C GLU A 73 5.73 12.51 -9.09
N LEU A 74 6.41 11.80 -8.19
CA LEU A 74 6.93 12.37 -6.95
C LEU A 74 7.96 13.50 -7.21
N ARG A 75 8.87 13.32 -8.17
CA ARG A 75 9.83 14.36 -8.55
C ARG A 75 9.13 15.61 -9.10
N SER A 76 8.11 15.44 -9.95
CA SER A 76 7.32 16.57 -10.50
C SER A 76 6.53 17.30 -9.41
N ALA A 77 6.18 16.60 -8.33
CA ALA A 77 5.53 17.16 -7.14
C ALA A 77 6.51 17.88 -6.19
N GLY A 78 7.82 17.87 -6.50
CA GLY A 78 8.85 18.58 -5.73
C GLY A 78 9.54 17.76 -4.66
N ILE A 79 9.27 16.46 -4.55
CA ILE A 79 9.95 15.57 -3.60
C ILE A 79 11.44 15.50 -3.92
N SER A 80 12.29 15.82 -2.95
CA SER A 80 13.74 15.95 -3.08
C SER A 80 14.53 14.77 -2.54
N LYS A 81 13.97 14.02 -1.59
CA LYS A 81 14.58 12.85 -0.94
C LYS A 81 14.93 11.74 -1.94
N LYS A 82 15.79 10.80 -1.54
CA LYS A 82 16.09 9.59 -2.32
C LYS A 82 14.80 8.87 -2.74
N ILE A 83 14.78 8.34 -3.95
CA ILE A 83 13.67 7.49 -4.44
C ILE A 83 14.27 6.22 -5.03
N LEU A 84 13.79 5.07 -4.56
CA LEU A 84 14.16 3.75 -5.06
C LEU A 84 12.98 3.11 -5.79
N VAL A 85 13.18 2.71 -7.03
CA VAL A 85 12.27 1.84 -7.76
C VAL A 85 12.54 0.39 -7.36
N LEU A 86 11.56 -0.25 -6.69
CA LEU A 86 11.69 -1.62 -6.17
C LEU A 86 11.53 -2.70 -7.23
N GLY A 87 10.87 -2.39 -8.35
CA GLY A 87 10.67 -3.28 -9.48
C GLY A 87 11.83 -3.25 -10.46
N VAL A 88 11.88 -4.24 -11.36
CA VAL A 88 12.77 -4.19 -12.53
C VAL A 88 12.20 -3.16 -13.50
N SER A 89 13.05 -2.27 -13.99
CA SER A 89 12.68 -1.19 -14.91
C SER A 89 12.94 -1.58 -16.36
N ASP A 90 12.14 -1.08 -17.28
CA ASP A 90 12.48 -1.08 -18.71
C ASP A 90 13.74 -0.22 -18.96
N LEU A 91 14.51 -0.56 -19.99
CA LEU A 91 15.74 0.17 -20.33
C LEU A 91 15.47 1.64 -20.69
N ALA A 92 14.31 1.96 -21.25
CA ALA A 92 13.88 3.32 -21.51
C ALA A 92 13.78 4.19 -20.23
N ALA A 93 13.76 3.55 -19.04
CA ALA A 93 13.80 4.25 -17.76
C ALA A 93 15.19 4.81 -17.40
N LEU A 94 16.29 4.31 -17.97
CA LEU A 94 17.65 4.71 -17.60
C LEU A 94 17.88 6.23 -17.74
N PRO A 95 17.62 6.88 -18.88
CA PRO A 95 17.80 8.34 -19.01
C PRO A 95 16.83 9.12 -18.10
N LEU A 96 15.63 8.59 -17.84
CA LEU A 96 14.66 9.20 -16.95
C LEU A 96 15.12 9.12 -15.48
N ALA A 97 15.64 7.98 -15.07
CA ALA A 97 16.19 7.76 -13.73
C ALA A 97 17.41 8.67 -13.47
N ARG A 98 18.32 8.80 -14.44
CA ARG A 98 19.46 9.71 -14.36
C ARG A 98 18.99 11.16 -14.17
N LYS A 99 18.09 11.64 -15.02
CA LYS A 99 17.54 13.00 -14.94
C LYS A 99 16.80 13.26 -13.63
N GLY A 100 16.02 12.26 -13.19
CA GLY A 100 15.23 12.34 -11.94
C GLY A 100 16.03 12.05 -10.67
N LYS A 101 17.30 11.64 -10.79
CA LYS A 101 18.12 11.16 -9.66
C LYS A 101 17.36 10.07 -8.86
N VAL A 102 16.89 9.06 -9.59
CA VAL A 102 16.13 7.91 -9.05
C VAL A 102 17.03 6.69 -9.07
N SER A 103 17.09 5.97 -7.94
CA SER A 103 17.82 4.70 -7.83
C SER A 103 16.98 3.57 -8.41
N LEU A 104 17.61 2.68 -9.18
CA LEU A 104 16.97 1.53 -9.83
C LEU A 104 17.41 0.21 -9.19
N THR A 105 16.60 -0.82 -9.39
CA THR A 105 16.89 -2.19 -8.93
C THR A 105 17.52 -3.00 -10.04
N VAL A 106 18.68 -3.64 -9.75
CA VAL A 106 19.28 -4.67 -10.58
C VAL A 106 18.99 -6.05 -9.96
N ALA A 107 18.38 -6.92 -10.75
CA ALA A 107 17.87 -8.21 -10.27
C ALA A 107 18.35 -9.42 -11.08
N SER A 108 19.06 -9.22 -12.20
CA SER A 108 19.67 -10.29 -13.00
C SER A 108 20.83 -9.77 -13.86
N LEU A 109 21.71 -10.67 -14.26
CA LEU A 109 22.82 -10.37 -15.19
C LEU A 109 22.30 -10.05 -16.60
N GLU A 110 21.25 -10.73 -17.06
CA GLU A 110 20.65 -10.49 -18.37
C GLU A 110 20.14 -9.06 -18.50
N TRP A 111 19.46 -8.55 -17.47
CA TRP A 111 19.02 -7.15 -17.47
C TRP A 111 20.22 -6.19 -17.48
N LEU A 112 21.26 -6.53 -16.72
CA LEU A 112 22.48 -5.71 -16.67
C LEU A 112 23.22 -5.69 -18.00
N ASP A 113 23.30 -6.83 -18.72
CA ASP A 113 23.87 -6.91 -20.07
C ASP A 113 23.15 -5.97 -21.00
N LEU A 114 21.82 -6.05 -21.03
CA LEU A 114 21.00 -5.18 -21.87
C LEU A 114 21.17 -3.70 -21.50
N ALA A 115 21.33 -3.38 -20.22
CA ALA A 115 21.51 -1.99 -19.76
C ALA A 115 22.88 -1.43 -20.16
N LEU A 116 23.93 -2.24 -20.09
CA LEU A 116 25.27 -1.87 -20.52
C LEU A 116 25.38 -1.73 -22.04
N ASP A 117 24.64 -2.55 -22.79
CA ASP A 117 24.60 -2.48 -24.26
C ASP A 117 23.75 -1.31 -24.77
N ALA A 118 22.69 -0.93 -24.05
CA ALA A 118 21.78 0.14 -24.45
C ALA A 118 22.33 1.55 -24.20
N GLU A 119 23.17 1.70 -23.19
CA GLU A 119 23.76 2.99 -22.78
C GLU A 119 25.28 2.84 -22.69
N GLU A 120 26.01 3.59 -23.52
CA GLU A 120 27.49 3.60 -23.49
C GLU A 120 28.04 4.17 -22.16
N ASP A 121 27.27 5.00 -21.48
CA ASP A 121 27.64 5.65 -20.22
C ASP A 121 26.50 5.57 -19.21
N LEU A 122 26.68 4.75 -18.16
CA LEU A 122 25.77 4.65 -17.01
C LEU A 122 26.11 5.64 -15.88
N THR A 123 27.08 6.51 -16.05
CA THR A 123 27.49 7.50 -15.04
C THR A 123 26.30 8.36 -14.57
N GLY A 124 26.22 8.56 -13.27
CA GLY A 124 25.14 9.34 -12.64
C GLY A 124 23.87 8.56 -12.37
N LEU A 125 23.82 7.25 -12.69
CA LEU A 125 22.80 6.34 -12.20
C LEU A 125 23.22 5.74 -10.87
N ASN A 126 22.23 5.45 -10.02
CA ASN A 126 22.40 4.73 -8.76
C ASN A 126 21.62 3.43 -8.81
N PHE A 127 22.21 2.36 -8.29
CA PHE A 127 21.57 1.06 -8.30
C PHE A 127 21.59 0.39 -6.93
N HIS A 128 20.51 -0.40 -6.68
CA HIS A 128 20.43 -1.35 -5.58
C HIS A 128 20.39 -2.77 -6.14
N ILE A 129 21.23 -3.64 -5.61
CA ILE A 129 21.25 -5.07 -5.95
C ILE A 129 20.12 -5.76 -5.20
N LYS A 130 19.27 -6.47 -5.93
CA LYS A 130 18.18 -7.25 -5.33
C LYS A 130 18.60 -8.71 -5.15
N ILE A 131 18.49 -9.21 -3.92
CA ILE A 131 18.72 -10.61 -3.58
C ILE A 131 17.35 -11.31 -3.40
N ASP A 132 17.16 -12.41 -4.09
CA ASP A 132 16.07 -13.35 -3.81
C ASP A 132 16.53 -14.41 -2.82
N SER A 133 16.35 -14.12 -1.54
CA SER A 133 16.70 -15.06 -0.46
C SER A 133 15.62 -16.11 -0.22
N GLY A 134 14.54 -16.14 -1.03
CA GLY A 134 13.47 -17.13 -0.92
C GLY A 134 12.04 -16.59 -1.13
N MET A 135 11.89 -15.33 -1.57
CA MET A 135 10.60 -14.77 -1.98
C MET A 135 10.12 -15.39 -3.32
N GLY A 136 11.06 -15.79 -4.20
CA GLY A 136 10.76 -16.44 -5.48
C GLY A 136 10.15 -15.49 -6.54
N ARG A 137 10.49 -14.20 -6.49
CA ARG A 137 9.90 -13.20 -7.38
C ARG A 137 10.91 -12.55 -8.33
N ILE A 138 11.91 -11.86 -7.81
CA ILE A 138 13.00 -11.21 -8.56
C ILE A 138 14.26 -11.19 -7.68
N GLY A 139 15.45 -11.19 -8.30
CA GLY A 139 16.73 -11.01 -7.62
C GLY A 139 17.71 -12.15 -7.83
N PHE A 140 18.96 -11.87 -7.55
CA PHE A 140 20.04 -12.84 -7.57
C PHE A 140 19.85 -13.89 -6.48
N ARG A 141 20.11 -15.15 -6.80
CA ARG A 141 19.90 -16.27 -5.88
C ARG A 141 21.21 -16.80 -5.28
N ASP A 142 22.32 -16.37 -5.79
CA ASP A 142 23.65 -16.72 -5.25
C ASP A 142 24.56 -15.49 -5.20
N SER A 143 25.66 -15.63 -4.46
CA SER A 143 26.64 -14.57 -4.23
C SER A 143 27.51 -14.30 -5.45
N GLN A 144 27.74 -15.29 -6.32
CA GLN A 144 28.63 -15.15 -7.48
C GLN A 144 28.02 -14.23 -8.53
N GLU A 145 26.74 -14.45 -8.88
CA GLU A 145 26.03 -13.56 -9.81
C GLU A 145 25.86 -12.15 -9.23
N ALA A 146 25.56 -12.04 -7.92
CA ALA A 146 25.44 -10.74 -7.27
C ALA A 146 26.77 -9.97 -7.27
N GLN A 147 27.88 -10.66 -6.99
CA GLN A 147 29.23 -10.09 -7.02
C GLN A 147 29.64 -9.68 -8.43
N GLU A 148 29.35 -10.50 -9.43
CA GLU A 148 29.58 -10.18 -10.83
C GLU A 148 28.83 -8.89 -11.26
N ALA A 149 27.56 -8.79 -10.86
CA ALA A 149 26.78 -7.59 -11.15
C ALA A 149 27.38 -6.34 -10.47
N ILE A 150 27.84 -6.45 -9.22
CA ILE A 150 28.52 -5.34 -8.51
C ILE A 150 29.79 -4.93 -9.23
N HIS A 151 30.66 -5.87 -9.58
CA HIS A 151 31.91 -5.60 -10.27
C HIS A 151 31.69 -4.91 -11.64
N ARG A 152 30.74 -5.39 -12.40
CA ARG A 152 30.43 -4.84 -13.73
C ARG A 152 29.86 -3.41 -13.65
N LEU A 153 28.99 -3.14 -12.69
CA LEU A 153 28.49 -1.78 -12.42
C LEU A 153 29.63 -0.84 -12.00
N GLN A 154 30.51 -1.29 -11.10
CA GLN A 154 31.69 -0.53 -10.65
C GLN A 154 32.67 -0.26 -11.81
N ALA A 155 32.92 -1.25 -12.67
CA ALA A 155 33.76 -1.11 -13.85
C ALA A 155 33.18 -0.11 -14.86
N ALA A 156 31.84 0.02 -14.92
CA ALA A 156 31.15 1.04 -15.71
C ALA A 156 31.08 2.41 -15.02
N GLY A 157 31.77 2.63 -13.89
CA GLY A 157 31.78 3.90 -13.17
C GLY A 157 30.49 4.23 -12.42
N VAL A 158 29.65 3.20 -12.16
CA VAL A 158 28.34 3.35 -11.51
C VAL A 158 28.45 3.18 -10.01
N VAL A 159 27.65 3.94 -9.26
CA VAL A 159 27.53 3.79 -7.82
C VAL A 159 26.52 2.68 -7.49
N VAL A 160 26.97 1.59 -6.87
CA VAL A 160 26.11 0.60 -6.23
C VAL A 160 25.76 1.12 -4.85
N GLU A 161 24.60 1.78 -4.74
CA GLU A 161 24.16 2.47 -3.53
C GLU A 161 23.74 1.50 -2.43
N GLY A 162 23.13 0.36 -2.80
CA GLY A 162 22.63 -0.57 -1.80
C GLY A 162 22.45 -2.00 -2.30
N ILE A 163 22.09 -2.86 -1.33
CA ILE A 163 21.73 -4.26 -1.55
C ILE A 163 20.54 -4.63 -0.65
N PHE A 164 19.58 -5.38 -1.16
CA PHE A 164 18.37 -5.67 -0.38
C PHE A 164 17.71 -7.00 -0.71
N THR A 165 16.94 -7.48 0.26
CA THR A 165 16.02 -8.61 0.09
C THR A 165 14.58 -8.25 0.49
N HIS A 166 13.67 -9.21 0.46
CA HIS A 166 12.29 -9.08 0.91
C HIS A 166 11.78 -10.41 1.45
N PHE A 167 11.12 -10.37 2.60
CA PHE A 167 10.61 -11.56 3.28
C PHE A 167 9.18 -11.87 2.86
N ALA A 168 8.89 -13.16 2.69
CA ALA A 168 7.60 -13.65 2.21
C ALA A 168 6.59 -13.92 3.33
N THR A 169 7.07 -14.27 4.54
CA THR A 169 6.26 -14.80 5.64
C THR A 169 6.58 -14.15 6.99
N ALA A 170 7.04 -12.90 6.97
CA ALA A 170 7.42 -12.16 8.18
C ALA A 170 6.22 -11.72 9.05
N ASP A 171 5.02 -11.81 8.50
CA ASP A 171 3.71 -11.48 9.08
C ASP A 171 2.90 -12.73 9.49
N GLU A 172 3.51 -13.91 9.37
CA GLU A 172 2.92 -15.18 9.77
C GLU A 172 3.38 -15.59 11.19
N ALA A 173 2.59 -16.43 11.87
CA ALA A 173 2.96 -16.98 13.17
C ALA A 173 4.10 -18.02 13.08
N GLU A 174 4.28 -18.65 11.94
CA GLU A 174 5.32 -19.65 11.63
C GLU A 174 6.58 -18.98 11.07
N HIS A 175 7.72 -19.10 11.77
CA HIS A 175 8.95 -18.36 11.45
C HIS A 175 9.97 -19.11 10.60
N HIS A 176 9.84 -20.43 10.39
CA HIS A 176 10.87 -21.25 9.70
C HIS A 176 11.28 -20.73 8.32
N LYS A 177 10.31 -20.32 7.50
CA LYS A 177 10.62 -19.79 6.17
C LYS A 177 11.30 -18.42 6.25
N PHE A 178 10.84 -17.58 7.17
CA PHE A 178 11.45 -16.29 7.44
C PHE A 178 12.91 -16.44 7.90
N GLU A 179 13.19 -17.30 8.87
CA GLU A 179 14.54 -17.59 9.38
C GLU A 179 15.47 -18.15 8.30
N ALA A 180 14.97 -19.05 7.46
CA ALA A 180 15.71 -19.57 6.32
C ALA A 180 16.07 -18.47 5.31
N GLN A 181 15.12 -17.55 5.01
CA GLN A 181 15.36 -16.40 4.14
C GLN A 181 16.40 -15.42 4.73
N LEU A 182 16.34 -15.15 6.02
CA LEU A 182 17.27 -14.27 6.73
C LEU A 182 18.68 -14.89 6.71
N THR A 183 18.79 -16.17 7.05
CA THR A 183 20.06 -16.93 7.01
C THR A 183 20.66 -16.89 5.61
N ARG A 184 19.85 -17.15 4.58
CA ARG A 184 20.31 -17.10 3.19
C ARG A 184 20.81 -15.72 2.78
N PHE A 185 20.10 -14.66 3.19
CA PHE A 185 20.53 -13.29 2.90
C PHE A 185 21.88 -12.98 3.55
N HIS A 186 22.06 -13.30 4.84
CA HIS A 186 23.33 -13.09 5.54
C HIS A 186 24.47 -13.92 4.94
N GLN A 187 24.19 -15.16 4.52
CA GLN A 187 25.18 -15.99 3.82
C GLN A 187 25.67 -15.30 2.55
N ILE A 188 24.74 -14.84 1.69
CA ILE A 188 25.12 -14.15 0.45
C ILE A 188 25.94 -12.89 0.77
N LEU A 189 25.54 -12.07 1.74
CA LEU A 189 26.30 -10.88 2.13
C LEU A 189 27.72 -11.22 2.60
N SER A 190 27.90 -12.33 3.34
CA SER A 190 29.21 -12.75 3.86
C SER A 190 30.16 -13.29 2.80
N GLU A 191 29.63 -13.70 1.66
CA GLU A 191 30.39 -14.22 0.52
C GLU A 191 30.77 -13.13 -0.51
N LEU A 192 30.27 -11.89 -0.34
CA LEU A 192 30.64 -10.77 -1.21
C LEU A 192 32.01 -10.19 -0.82
N ASP A 193 32.84 -9.87 -1.79
CA ASP A 193 34.13 -9.19 -1.59
C ASP A 193 33.96 -7.79 -0.97
N SER A 194 32.86 -7.09 -1.37
CA SER A 194 32.51 -5.78 -0.86
C SER A 194 30.99 -5.63 -0.84
N VAL A 195 30.43 -5.40 0.35
CA VAL A 195 29.01 -5.17 0.55
C VAL A 195 28.69 -3.70 0.27
N PRO A 196 27.69 -3.38 -0.56
CA PRO A 196 27.25 -2.01 -0.77
C PRO A 196 26.86 -1.30 0.53
N PRO A 197 27.05 0.04 0.64
CA PRO A 197 26.95 0.76 1.92
C PRO A 197 25.55 0.71 2.55
N LEU A 198 24.49 0.61 1.77
CA LEU A 198 23.13 0.55 2.27
C LEU A 198 22.56 -0.86 2.15
N VAL A 199 22.58 -1.59 3.25
CA VAL A 199 21.97 -2.93 3.34
C VAL A 199 20.59 -2.82 3.97
N HIS A 200 19.54 -3.29 3.27
CA HIS A 200 18.19 -3.22 3.80
C HIS A 200 17.37 -4.48 3.52
N ALA A 201 16.75 -5.01 4.55
CA ALA A 201 15.93 -6.21 4.49
C ALA A 201 14.50 -5.96 4.96
N SER A 202 14.35 -5.13 6.01
CA SER A 202 13.08 -4.92 6.70
C SER A 202 11.99 -4.31 5.81
N ASN A 203 10.80 -4.90 5.91
CA ASN A 203 9.51 -4.34 5.52
C ASN A 203 8.73 -3.91 6.78
N SER A 204 7.46 -3.55 6.67
CA SER A 204 6.63 -3.19 7.83
C SER A 204 6.56 -4.30 8.87
N ALA A 205 6.31 -5.54 8.45
CA ALA A 205 6.19 -6.69 9.35
C ALA A 205 7.46 -6.94 10.15
N THR A 206 8.60 -7.03 9.47
CA THR A 206 9.88 -7.24 10.16
C THR A 206 10.30 -6.06 11.02
N SER A 207 9.95 -4.85 10.65
CA SER A 207 10.21 -3.67 11.49
C SER A 207 9.40 -3.67 12.80
N LEU A 208 8.31 -4.43 12.87
CA LEU A 208 7.46 -4.58 14.06
C LEU A 208 7.88 -5.75 14.94
N TRP A 209 8.15 -6.91 14.34
CA TRP A 209 8.28 -8.17 15.07
C TRP A 209 9.67 -8.81 15.00
N HIS A 210 10.56 -8.35 14.11
CA HIS A 210 11.85 -8.98 13.83
C HIS A 210 12.99 -7.96 13.79
N SER A 211 13.35 -7.44 14.98
CA SER A 211 14.36 -6.37 15.12
C SER A 211 15.74 -6.76 14.58
N GLU A 212 16.06 -8.06 14.48
CA GLU A 212 17.29 -8.60 13.91
C GLU A 212 17.47 -8.33 12.41
N THR A 213 16.38 -7.93 11.71
CA THR A 213 16.42 -7.54 10.30
C THR A 213 16.62 -6.04 10.10
N VAL A 214 16.61 -5.26 11.17
CA VAL A 214 16.81 -3.81 11.13
C VAL A 214 18.29 -3.52 10.94
N LEU A 215 18.65 -3.23 9.68
CA LEU A 215 20.02 -2.94 9.25
C LEU A 215 20.18 -1.42 9.00
N ASN A 216 20.80 -1.03 7.88
CA ASN A 216 21.02 0.40 7.58
C ASN A 216 19.72 1.16 7.25
N ALA A 217 18.72 0.47 6.67
CA ALA A 217 17.43 1.09 6.36
C ALA A 217 16.27 0.11 6.51
N VAL A 218 15.08 0.66 6.78
CA VAL A 218 13.79 -0.04 6.80
C VAL A 218 12.86 0.54 5.74
N ARG A 219 12.02 -0.32 5.13
CA ARG A 219 11.03 0.08 4.11
C ARG A 219 9.63 -0.04 4.70
N LEU A 220 9.07 1.09 5.09
CA LEU A 220 7.80 1.21 5.81
C LEU A 220 6.66 1.37 4.81
N GLY A 221 5.85 0.33 4.65
CA GLY A 221 4.68 0.30 3.75
C GLY A 221 3.38 0.50 4.51
N ASP A 222 2.55 -0.52 4.55
CA ASP A 222 1.19 -0.53 5.11
C ASP A 222 1.07 0.01 6.54
N ILE A 223 2.07 -0.23 7.38
CA ILE A 223 2.04 0.23 8.77
C ILE A 223 2.00 1.76 8.88
N ILE A 224 2.59 2.52 7.95
CA ILE A 224 2.50 3.98 8.01
C ILE A 224 1.09 4.49 7.72
N TYR A 225 0.26 3.67 7.06
CA TYR A 225 -1.17 3.93 6.83
C TYR A 225 -2.06 3.40 7.96
N GLY A 226 -1.47 2.83 9.02
CA GLY A 226 -2.18 2.26 10.16
C GLY A 226 -2.82 0.90 9.89
N LEU A 227 -2.30 0.18 8.90
CA LEU A 227 -2.74 -1.18 8.57
C LEU A 227 -1.83 -2.21 9.23
N ASN A 228 -2.41 -3.21 9.89
CA ASN A 228 -1.65 -4.33 10.43
C ASN A 228 -1.19 -5.24 9.29
N PRO A 229 0.15 -5.43 9.07
CA PRO A 229 0.68 -6.31 8.01
C PRO A 229 0.14 -7.73 8.06
N SER A 230 -0.11 -8.25 9.24
CA SER A 230 -0.61 -9.63 9.44
C SER A 230 -2.15 -9.72 9.43
N GLY A 231 -2.86 -8.63 9.14
CA GLY A 231 -4.31 -8.59 9.32
C GLY A 231 -4.70 -8.72 10.79
N ARG A 232 -4.98 -9.94 11.27
CA ARG A 232 -5.29 -10.25 12.68
C ARG A 232 -4.45 -11.38 13.25
N VAL A 233 -3.46 -11.89 12.51
CA VAL A 233 -2.66 -13.05 12.94
C VAL A 233 -1.76 -12.69 14.12
N LEU A 234 -1.12 -11.52 14.04
CA LEU A 234 -0.24 -11.00 15.08
C LEU A 234 -0.78 -9.67 15.62
N GLU A 235 -0.71 -9.47 16.93
CA GLU A 235 -1.05 -8.20 17.56
C GLU A 235 0.03 -7.15 17.25
N LEU A 236 -0.39 -5.90 17.04
CA LEU A 236 0.53 -4.79 16.88
C LEU A 236 1.21 -4.49 18.23
N PRO A 237 2.54 -4.40 18.28
CA PRO A 237 3.26 -4.13 19.53
C PRO A 237 3.09 -2.69 20.03
N TYR A 238 2.57 -1.80 19.18
CA TYR A 238 2.35 -0.38 19.49
C TYR A 238 1.04 0.09 18.87
N GLU A 239 0.54 1.24 19.34
CA GLU A 239 -0.63 1.89 18.76
C GLU A 239 -0.31 2.50 17.40
N PHE A 240 -1.15 2.21 16.40
CA PHE A 240 -1.13 2.84 15.08
C PHE A 240 -2.54 3.35 14.74
N LYS A 241 -2.58 4.45 13.98
CA LYS A 241 -3.84 5.11 13.63
C LYS A 241 -4.18 4.85 12.17
N PRO A 242 -5.37 4.28 11.87
CA PRO A 242 -5.84 4.16 10.49
C PRO A 242 -5.88 5.53 9.81
N ALA A 243 -5.24 5.64 8.65
CA ALA A 243 -5.16 6.90 7.93
C ALA A 243 -6.30 7.13 6.93
N LEU A 244 -7.08 6.09 6.58
CA LEU A 244 -8.14 6.17 5.59
C LEU A 244 -9.51 5.91 6.21
N SER A 245 -10.48 6.77 5.86
CA SER A 245 -11.90 6.51 6.03
C SER A 245 -12.60 6.62 4.68
N LEU A 246 -13.55 5.74 4.39
CA LEU A 246 -14.40 5.79 3.20
C LEU A 246 -15.80 6.17 3.61
N VAL A 247 -16.25 7.33 3.17
CA VAL A 247 -17.53 7.92 3.57
C VAL A 247 -18.40 8.30 2.38
N SER A 248 -19.71 8.36 2.61
CA SER A 248 -20.70 8.79 1.63
C SER A 248 -21.92 9.38 2.35
N GLU A 249 -23.03 9.48 1.63
CA GLU A 249 -24.33 9.95 2.15
C GLU A 249 -25.49 9.17 1.53
N LEU A 250 -26.63 9.13 2.21
CA LEU A 250 -27.87 8.63 1.63
C LEU A 250 -28.39 9.61 0.57
N VAL A 251 -28.52 9.15 -0.67
CA VAL A 251 -29.05 9.94 -1.79
C VAL A 251 -30.50 9.63 -2.12
N HIS A 252 -31.02 8.51 -1.63
CA HIS A 252 -32.41 8.11 -1.75
C HIS A 252 -32.82 7.24 -0.56
N VAL A 253 -34.01 7.46 -0.05
CA VAL A 253 -34.62 6.65 1.01
C VAL A 253 -36.07 6.37 0.61
N LYS A 254 -36.48 5.12 0.70
CA LYS A 254 -37.85 4.69 0.41
C LYS A 254 -38.29 3.59 1.36
N GLU A 255 -39.58 3.52 1.60
CA GLU A 255 -40.23 2.39 2.24
C GLU A 255 -40.63 1.38 1.17
N VAL A 256 -40.49 0.11 1.47
CA VAL A 256 -40.93 -1.00 0.62
C VAL A 256 -41.82 -1.93 1.42
N GLU A 257 -42.83 -2.51 0.79
CA GLU A 257 -43.73 -3.48 1.40
C GLU A 257 -43.06 -4.87 1.48
N ALA A 258 -43.62 -5.75 2.29
CA ALA A 258 -43.24 -7.15 2.33
C ALA A 258 -43.36 -7.81 0.95
N GLY A 259 -42.36 -8.58 0.56
CA GLY A 259 -42.28 -9.23 -0.74
C GLY A 259 -41.70 -8.37 -1.87
N ALA A 260 -41.25 -7.15 -1.59
CA ALA A 260 -40.62 -6.30 -2.59
C ALA A 260 -39.18 -6.74 -2.84
N ASP A 261 -38.81 -6.88 -4.09
CA ASP A 261 -37.45 -7.25 -4.54
C ASP A 261 -36.54 -6.02 -4.59
N VAL A 262 -35.25 -6.21 -4.23
CA VAL A 262 -34.23 -5.16 -4.24
C VAL A 262 -33.02 -5.60 -5.07
N GLY A 263 -32.64 -4.77 -6.05
CA GLY A 263 -31.43 -4.88 -6.83
C GLY A 263 -31.46 -5.93 -7.94
N TYR A 264 -30.34 -6.07 -8.63
CA TYR A 264 -30.19 -6.99 -9.77
C TYR A 264 -30.37 -8.45 -9.36
N GLY A 265 -31.23 -9.16 -10.11
CA GLY A 265 -31.49 -10.58 -9.92
C GLY A 265 -32.33 -10.90 -8.69
N ALA A 266 -32.99 -9.87 -8.10
CA ALA A 266 -33.89 -10.03 -6.95
C ALA A 266 -33.27 -10.92 -5.84
N THR A 267 -31.99 -10.70 -5.51
CA THR A 267 -31.25 -11.50 -4.51
C THR A 267 -31.61 -11.15 -3.08
N TYR A 268 -32.40 -10.12 -2.89
CA TYR A 268 -33.00 -9.74 -1.61
C TYR A 268 -34.48 -9.45 -1.84
N THR A 269 -35.33 -10.06 -1.04
CA THR A 269 -36.76 -9.81 -0.96
C THR A 269 -37.09 -9.38 0.47
N SER A 270 -37.74 -8.23 0.64
CA SER A 270 -38.15 -7.70 1.95
C SER A 270 -39.07 -8.69 2.66
N GLN A 271 -38.80 -8.92 3.95
CA GLN A 271 -39.61 -9.86 4.75
C GLN A 271 -40.82 -9.18 5.41
N SER A 272 -40.77 -7.87 5.55
CA SER A 272 -41.77 -7.02 6.14
C SER A 272 -41.77 -5.66 5.44
N GLN A 273 -42.51 -4.70 5.91
CA GLN A 273 -42.34 -3.29 5.54
C GLN A 273 -40.98 -2.81 6.05
N GLU A 274 -40.11 -2.32 5.14
CA GLU A 274 -38.72 -1.99 5.41
C GLU A 274 -38.33 -0.64 4.79
N TRP A 275 -37.41 0.07 5.45
CA TRP A 275 -36.75 1.26 4.87
C TRP A 275 -35.50 0.84 4.10
N ILE A 276 -35.38 1.28 2.85
CA ILE A 276 -34.23 1.02 1.99
C ILE A 276 -33.57 2.35 1.62
N GLY A 277 -32.28 2.45 1.96
CA GLY A 277 -31.41 3.57 1.58
C GLY A 277 -30.56 3.24 0.35
N THR A 278 -30.24 4.24 -0.46
CA THR A 278 -29.31 4.13 -1.59
C THR A 278 -28.12 5.05 -1.36
N ILE A 279 -26.92 4.48 -1.58
CA ILE A 279 -25.63 5.15 -1.42
C ILE A 279 -24.94 5.18 -2.79
N PRO A 280 -24.44 6.34 -3.27
CA PRO A 280 -23.87 6.48 -4.61
C PRO A 280 -22.39 6.03 -4.63
N LEU A 281 -22.15 4.75 -4.36
CA LEU A 281 -20.86 4.08 -4.39
C LEU A 281 -21.09 2.62 -4.77
N GLY A 282 -20.29 2.09 -5.72
CA GLY A 282 -20.44 0.74 -6.20
C GLY A 282 -19.13 0.09 -6.65
N TYR A 283 -19.20 -0.99 -7.45
CA TYR A 283 -17.99 -1.74 -7.78
C TYR A 283 -17.01 -0.98 -8.69
N ALA A 284 -17.47 0.00 -9.47
CA ALA A 284 -16.56 0.86 -10.23
C ALA A 284 -15.77 1.84 -9.35
N ASP A 285 -16.15 1.98 -8.09
CA ASP A 285 -15.47 2.78 -7.08
C ASP A 285 -14.52 1.95 -6.19
N GLY A 286 -14.52 0.60 -6.39
CA GLY A 286 -13.73 -0.33 -5.59
C GLY A 286 -14.53 -1.09 -4.53
N TRP A 287 -15.85 -0.84 -4.40
CA TRP A 287 -16.74 -1.59 -3.49
C TRP A 287 -17.33 -2.79 -4.20
N THR A 288 -16.67 -3.91 -4.13
CA THR A 288 -16.88 -5.09 -4.96
C THR A 288 -18.21 -5.81 -4.72
N ARG A 289 -18.60 -6.70 -5.62
CA ARG A 289 -19.93 -7.35 -5.60
C ARG A 289 -20.13 -8.33 -4.45
N ASP A 290 -19.05 -8.89 -3.91
CA ASP A 290 -19.01 -9.75 -2.74
C ASP A 290 -19.34 -9.04 -1.41
N MET A 291 -19.43 -7.70 -1.44
CA MET A 291 -19.86 -6.90 -0.29
C MET A 291 -21.37 -6.96 -0.01
N GLN A 292 -22.17 -7.65 -0.79
CA GLN A 292 -23.55 -7.95 -0.43
C GLN A 292 -23.62 -8.67 0.93
N GLY A 293 -24.50 -8.20 1.82
CA GLY A 293 -24.67 -8.74 3.17
C GLY A 293 -23.62 -8.25 4.19
N PHE A 294 -22.68 -7.38 3.77
CA PHE A 294 -21.83 -6.64 4.68
C PHE A 294 -22.56 -5.39 5.19
N ASP A 295 -22.07 -4.79 6.28
CA ASP A 295 -22.68 -3.61 6.86
C ASP A 295 -22.00 -2.31 6.40
N VAL A 296 -22.76 -1.21 6.46
CA VAL A 296 -22.25 0.16 6.56
C VAL A 296 -22.73 0.77 7.86
N LEU A 297 -22.14 1.88 8.30
CA LEU A 297 -22.56 2.56 9.52
C LEU A 297 -23.35 3.83 9.17
N ILE A 298 -24.51 3.99 9.79
CA ILE A 298 -25.38 5.16 9.68
C ILE A 298 -25.84 5.52 11.08
N ASP A 299 -25.54 6.72 11.56
CA ASP A 299 -25.91 7.21 12.88
C ASP A 299 -25.53 6.22 14.02
N GLY A 300 -24.30 5.65 13.93
CA GLY A 300 -23.79 4.69 14.91
C GLY A 300 -24.43 3.30 14.85
N GLN A 301 -25.22 2.99 13.81
CA GLN A 301 -25.87 1.69 13.63
C GLN A 301 -25.36 0.95 12.41
N ARG A 302 -25.28 -0.38 12.50
CA ARG A 302 -24.94 -1.26 11.37
C ARG A 302 -26.15 -1.46 10.47
N CYS A 303 -26.01 -1.09 9.21
CA CYS A 303 -27.05 -1.20 8.19
C CYS A 303 -26.57 -2.17 7.10
N PRO A 304 -27.19 -3.36 6.94
CA PRO A 304 -26.72 -4.35 5.99
C PRO A 304 -26.98 -3.93 4.54
N ILE A 305 -26.01 -4.22 3.67
CA ILE A 305 -26.14 -4.09 2.22
C ILE A 305 -27.08 -5.18 1.73
N VAL A 306 -28.20 -4.79 1.15
CA VAL A 306 -29.23 -5.68 0.62
C VAL A 306 -29.29 -5.60 -0.90
N GLY A 307 -29.52 -6.75 -1.55
CA GLY A 307 -29.40 -6.86 -2.98
C GLY A 307 -27.94 -6.77 -3.48
N ARG A 308 -27.74 -7.00 -4.77
CA ARG A 308 -26.39 -7.00 -5.37
C ARG A 308 -25.84 -5.58 -5.46
N VAL A 309 -24.54 -5.44 -5.14
CA VAL A 309 -23.80 -4.20 -5.42
C VAL A 309 -23.84 -3.91 -6.91
N SER A 310 -24.26 -2.71 -7.28
CA SER A 310 -24.31 -2.21 -8.66
C SER A 310 -23.00 -1.51 -9.05
N MET A 311 -22.88 -1.10 -10.30
CA MET A 311 -21.68 -0.39 -10.78
C MET A 311 -21.41 0.88 -9.97
N ASP A 312 -22.46 1.67 -9.67
CA ASP A 312 -22.37 3.02 -9.13
C ASP A 312 -23.11 3.21 -7.80
N GLN A 313 -23.81 2.18 -7.32
CA GLN A 313 -24.70 2.29 -6.15
C GLN A 313 -24.75 0.99 -5.36
N ILE A 314 -24.97 1.13 -4.06
CA ILE A 314 -25.39 0.08 -3.15
C ILE A 314 -26.71 0.45 -2.48
N THR A 315 -27.46 -0.54 -2.09
CA THR A 315 -28.70 -0.41 -1.30
C THR A 315 -28.50 -1.03 0.06
N VAL A 316 -29.02 -0.37 1.10
CA VAL A 316 -28.93 -0.82 2.50
C VAL A 316 -30.29 -0.86 3.14
N ARG A 317 -30.54 -1.84 4.02
CA ARG A 317 -31.69 -1.85 4.88
C ARG A 317 -31.45 -0.93 6.07
N LEU A 318 -32.37 -0.02 6.29
CA LEU A 318 -32.33 0.98 7.35
C LEU A 318 -33.25 0.59 8.52
N PRO A 319 -32.88 0.87 9.78
CA PRO A 319 -33.74 0.60 10.93
C PRO A 319 -34.96 1.57 11.00
N GLN A 320 -34.86 2.70 10.32
CA GLN A 320 -35.90 3.74 10.26
C GLN A 320 -35.70 4.64 9.03
N ALA A 321 -36.63 5.55 8.78
CA ALA A 321 -36.43 6.61 7.79
C ALA A 321 -35.32 7.57 8.24
N TYR A 322 -34.42 7.90 7.31
CA TYR A 322 -33.40 8.92 7.52
C TYR A 322 -33.57 10.04 6.47
N PRO A 323 -33.20 11.28 6.79
CA PRO A 323 -33.13 12.34 5.81
C PRO A 323 -32.13 12.07 4.69
N LEU A 324 -32.37 12.62 3.50
CA LEU A 324 -31.34 12.63 2.45
C LEU A 324 -30.15 13.46 2.91
N GLY A 325 -28.93 13.01 2.54
CA GLY A 325 -27.69 13.62 3.00
C GLY A 325 -27.21 13.09 4.37
N THR A 326 -27.93 12.15 5.00
CA THR A 326 -27.44 11.49 6.21
C THR A 326 -26.10 10.81 5.94
N PRO A 327 -25.05 11.09 6.76
CA PRO A 327 -23.72 10.51 6.57
C PRO A 327 -23.73 8.98 6.67
N VAL A 328 -22.95 8.36 5.79
CA VAL A 328 -22.72 6.92 5.75
C VAL A 328 -21.22 6.67 5.84
N VAL A 329 -20.81 5.74 6.73
CA VAL A 329 -19.41 5.30 6.85
C VAL A 329 -19.31 3.86 6.36
N LEU A 330 -18.47 3.64 5.34
CA LEU A 330 -18.18 2.34 4.79
C LEU A 330 -16.89 1.76 5.41
N ILE A 331 -15.91 2.62 5.68
CA ILE A 331 -14.69 2.33 6.43
C ILE A 331 -14.44 3.51 7.37
N GLY A 332 -14.28 3.25 8.67
CA GLY A 332 -14.08 4.27 9.69
C GLY A 332 -15.04 4.13 10.86
N ASN A 333 -15.23 5.22 11.60
CA ASN A 333 -16.01 5.26 12.84
C ASN A 333 -17.34 6.01 12.68
N SER A 334 -18.39 5.53 13.32
CA SER A 334 -19.68 6.23 13.50
C SER A 334 -20.21 5.94 14.90
N GLY A 335 -20.26 6.96 15.75
CA GLY A 335 -20.55 6.75 17.18
C GLY A 335 -19.56 5.82 17.85
N ALA A 336 -20.06 4.76 18.45
CA ALA A 336 -19.23 3.71 19.09
C ALA A 336 -18.85 2.56 18.14
N GLU A 337 -19.44 2.54 16.94
CA GLU A 337 -19.20 1.48 15.94
C GLU A 337 -18.05 1.82 15.02
N THR A 338 -17.33 0.77 14.61
CA THR A 338 -16.20 0.85 13.69
C THR A 338 -16.30 -0.21 12.60
N ILE A 339 -15.97 0.16 11.37
CA ILE A 339 -15.66 -0.77 10.28
C ILE A 339 -14.21 -0.52 9.87
N THR A 340 -13.35 -1.50 10.05
CA THR A 340 -11.95 -1.42 9.68
C THR A 340 -11.72 -1.88 8.24
N VAL A 341 -10.57 -1.52 7.67
CA VAL A 341 -10.12 -2.06 6.37
C VAL A 341 -9.97 -3.59 6.44
N THR A 342 -9.56 -4.11 7.60
CA THR A 342 -9.42 -5.57 7.83
C THR A 342 -10.78 -6.28 7.83
N ASP A 343 -11.84 -5.68 8.39
CA ASP A 343 -13.20 -6.25 8.32
C ASP A 343 -13.67 -6.41 6.86
N VAL A 344 -13.38 -5.40 6.02
CA VAL A 344 -13.69 -5.44 4.59
C VAL A 344 -12.86 -6.50 3.88
N ALA A 345 -11.57 -6.63 4.22
CA ALA A 345 -10.68 -7.63 3.67
C ALA A 345 -11.15 -9.06 3.99
N GLU A 346 -11.51 -9.32 5.24
CA GLU A 346 -12.05 -10.61 5.68
C GLU A 346 -13.35 -10.97 4.96
N LYS A 347 -14.27 -10.01 4.82
CA LYS A 347 -15.51 -10.22 4.06
C LYS A 347 -15.23 -10.59 2.60
N ARG A 348 -14.19 -10.02 2.01
CA ARG A 348 -13.81 -10.25 0.60
C ARG A 348 -12.90 -11.46 0.41
N GLY A 349 -12.40 -12.07 1.50
CA GLY A 349 -11.42 -13.16 1.43
C GLY A 349 -10.06 -12.71 0.86
N THR A 350 -9.63 -11.52 1.20
CA THR A 350 -8.37 -10.90 0.76
C THR A 350 -7.62 -10.22 1.91
N ILE A 351 -6.60 -9.41 1.60
CA ILE A 351 -5.80 -8.66 2.57
C ILE A 351 -6.17 -7.16 2.57
N ASN A 352 -5.91 -6.49 3.69
CA ASN A 352 -6.21 -5.08 3.88
C ASN A 352 -5.51 -4.16 2.85
N TYR A 353 -4.31 -4.52 2.39
CA TYR A 353 -3.58 -3.84 1.30
C TYR A 353 -4.41 -3.71 0.01
N GLU A 354 -5.03 -4.82 -0.41
CA GLU A 354 -5.82 -4.85 -1.65
C GLU A 354 -7.05 -3.96 -1.52
N VAL A 355 -7.72 -3.97 -0.37
CA VAL A 355 -8.92 -3.17 -0.13
C VAL A 355 -8.66 -1.68 -0.40
N VAL A 356 -7.61 -1.12 0.19
CA VAL A 356 -7.30 0.31 0.04
C VAL A 356 -6.76 0.65 -1.36
N CYS A 357 -5.96 -0.25 -1.96
CA CYS A 357 -5.44 -0.06 -3.32
C CYS A 357 -6.53 -0.09 -4.39
N LEU A 358 -7.63 -0.82 -4.18
CA LEU A 358 -8.73 -0.93 -5.13
C LEU A 358 -9.75 0.20 -5.06
N ILE A 359 -9.67 1.10 -4.06
CA ILE A 359 -10.47 2.33 -4.09
C ILE A 359 -10.06 3.14 -5.31
N SER A 360 -10.95 3.20 -6.31
CA SER A 360 -10.63 3.74 -7.63
C SER A 360 -10.43 5.27 -7.60
N ASP A 361 -9.81 5.81 -8.65
CA ASP A 361 -9.62 7.26 -8.80
C ASP A 361 -10.93 8.03 -9.03
N ARG A 362 -12.06 7.35 -9.22
CA ARG A 362 -13.39 7.98 -9.21
C ARG A 362 -13.75 8.54 -7.84
N VAL A 363 -13.25 7.93 -6.76
CA VAL A 363 -13.45 8.40 -5.39
C VAL A 363 -12.42 9.49 -5.07
N PRO A 364 -12.80 10.73 -4.88
CA PRO A 364 -11.84 11.78 -4.54
C PRO A 364 -11.19 11.53 -3.18
N ARG A 365 -9.89 11.80 -3.09
CA ARG A 365 -9.17 11.86 -1.81
C ARG A 365 -9.28 13.25 -1.24
N VAL A 366 -9.71 13.33 0.01
CA VAL A 366 -9.82 14.57 0.78
C VAL A 366 -8.88 14.45 1.97
N TYR A 367 -7.92 15.34 2.04
CA TYR A 367 -6.87 15.30 3.07
C TYR A 367 -7.25 16.17 4.27
N LYS A 368 -6.93 15.70 5.46
CA LYS A 368 -7.02 16.45 6.71
C LYS A 368 -5.71 16.28 7.49
N ASP A 369 -5.35 17.34 8.22
CA ASP A 369 -4.21 17.37 9.15
C ASP A 369 -4.65 16.99 10.56
#